data_ab75957dc7c9b19aaf2cb7944bc0e519
#
_entry.id   ab75957dc7c9b19aaf2cb7944bc0e519
#
_cell.length_a   1.000
_cell.length_b   1.000
_cell.length_c   1.000
_cell.angle_alpha   90.00
_cell.angle_beta   90.00
_cell.angle_gamma   90.00
#
_symmetry.space_group_name_H-M   'P 1'
#
loop_
_entity.id
_entity.type
_entity.pdbx_description
1 polymer ?
#
loop_
_entity_poly.entity_id
_entity_poly.type
_entity_poly.pdbx_seq_one_letter_code
_entity_poly.pdbx_strand_id
1 'polypeptide(L)'
;MKTENQVYDYLVIGSGLAGLSAAIELSQHGQVLVATKVATIESNSFYAQGGIACVMDPDDSPDDHIKDTLNSGCGLSKEEITQEIISHGQDRIKALEKLGLKF
;
A
#
# COMPACT_ATOMS: atom_id res chain seq x y z
N MET A 1 27.06 -27.92 7.43
CA MET A 1 25.90 -27.36 6.75
C MET A 1 26.35 -26.66 5.49
N LYS A 2 25.96 -27.14 4.31
CA LYS A 2 26.18 -26.39 3.07
C LYS A 2 25.18 -25.23 3.07
N THR A 3 25.64 -24.02 3.25
CA THR A 3 24.86 -22.81 2.97
C THR A 3 24.71 -22.74 1.46
N GLU A 4 23.56 -23.15 0.94
CA GLU A 4 23.21 -22.83 -0.43
C GLU A 4 23.03 -21.32 -0.48
N ASN A 5 23.83 -20.64 -1.28
CA ASN A 5 23.63 -19.21 -1.55
C ASN A 5 22.32 -19.08 -2.36
N GLN A 6 21.24 -18.71 -1.70
CA GLN A 6 20.02 -18.32 -2.39
C GLN A 6 20.24 -16.96 -3.04
N VAL A 7 19.98 -16.88 -4.32
CA VAL A 7 20.02 -15.62 -5.10
C VAL A 7 18.59 -15.13 -5.30
N TYR A 8 18.36 -13.87 -5.03
CA TYR A 8 17.08 -13.22 -5.24
C TYR A 8 17.23 -12.10 -6.26
N ASP A 9 16.20 -11.90 -7.07
CA ASP A 9 16.19 -10.84 -8.08
C ASP A 9 15.81 -9.49 -7.46
N TYR A 10 14.98 -9.52 -6.40
CA TYR A 10 14.47 -8.33 -5.74
C TYR A 10 14.58 -8.43 -4.22
N LEU A 11 14.91 -7.31 -3.59
CA LEU A 11 14.89 -7.15 -2.14
C LEU A 11 13.87 -6.07 -1.77
N VAL A 12 12.85 -6.44 -1.02
CA VAL A 12 11.87 -5.50 -0.44
C VAL A 12 12.14 -5.35 1.04
N ILE A 13 12.35 -4.13 1.50
CA ILE A 13 12.60 -3.83 2.92
C ILE A 13 11.31 -3.28 3.55
N GLY A 14 10.74 -4.05 4.45
CA GLY A 14 9.51 -3.73 5.16
C GLY A 14 8.34 -4.63 4.77
N SER A 15 7.55 -5.03 5.76
CA SER A 15 6.39 -5.93 5.63
C SER A 15 5.05 -5.23 5.90
N GLY A 16 5.00 -3.91 5.78
CA GLY A 16 3.76 -3.16 5.77
C GLY A 16 3.02 -3.32 4.43
N LEU A 17 1.83 -2.71 4.32
CA LEU A 17 0.98 -2.81 3.13
C LEU A 17 1.72 -2.47 1.83
N ALA A 18 2.50 -1.39 1.82
CA ALA A 18 3.27 -0.98 0.64
C ALA A 18 4.33 -2.00 0.25
N GLY A 19 5.11 -2.51 1.23
CA GLY A 19 6.14 -3.50 0.97
C GLY A 19 5.58 -4.82 0.47
N LEU A 20 4.51 -5.32 1.09
CA LEU A 20 3.86 -6.56 0.65
C LEU A 20 3.20 -6.42 -0.72
N SER A 21 2.56 -5.29 -1.00
CA SER A 21 1.98 -5.02 -2.33
C SER A 21 3.07 -5.01 -3.41
N ALA A 22 4.19 -4.35 -3.15
CA ALA A 22 5.33 -4.35 -4.07
C ALA A 22 5.93 -5.76 -4.24
N ALA A 23 6.06 -6.53 -3.16
CA ALA A 23 6.59 -7.89 -3.22
C ALA A 23 5.70 -8.84 -4.04
N ILE A 24 4.37 -8.72 -3.90
CA ILE A 24 3.41 -9.51 -4.69
C ILE A 24 3.56 -9.19 -6.19
N GLU A 25 3.65 -7.92 -6.55
CA GLU A 25 3.81 -7.49 -7.94
C GLU A 25 5.15 -7.96 -8.51
N LEU A 26 6.25 -7.75 -7.79
CA LEU A 26 7.59 -8.16 -8.20
C LEU A 26 7.73 -9.69 -8.32
N SER A 27 6.97 -10.45 -7.54
CA SER A 27 7.01 -11.92 -7.59
C SER A 27 6.56 -12.51 -8.93
N GLN A 28 5.85 -11.74 -9.73
CA GLN A 28 5.48 -12.12 -11.10
C GLN A 28 6.69 -12.03 -12.07
N HIS A 29 7.76 -11.35 -11.68
CA HIS A 29 8.93 -11.07 -12.50
C HIS A 29 10.21 -11.78 -12.04
N GLY A 30 10.22 -12.32 -10.81
CA GLY A 30 11.39 -13.01 -10.27
C GLY A 30 11.26 -13.40 -8.80
N GLN A 31 12.35 -13.88 -8.23
CA GLN A 31 12.41 -14.26 -6.82
C GLN A 31 12.55 -13.03 -5.92
N VAL A 32 11.65 -12.89 -4.97
CA VAL A 32 11.60 -11.75 -4.06
C VAL A 32 11.97 -12.16 -2.64
N LEU A 33 12.90 -11.45 -2.04
CA LEU A 33 13.18 -11.50 -0.61
C LEU A 33 12.53 -10.32 0.08
N VAL A 34 11.66 -10.59 1.08
CA VAL A 34 11.14 -9.54 1.95
C VAL A 34 11.91 -9.56 3.26
N ALA A 35 12.66 -8.48 3.53
CA ALA A 35 13.37 -8.30 4.79
C ALA A 35 12.53 -7.43 5.73
N THR A 36 12.32 -7.90 6.95
CA THR A 36 11.55 -7.19 7.97
C THR A 36 12.30 -7.16 9.29
N LYS A 37 12.08 -6.09 10.05
CA LYS A 37 12.71 -5.85 11.35
C LYS A 37 12.23 -6.82 12.43
N VAL A 38 10.97 -7.23 12.37
CA VAL A 38 10.27 -8.13 13.29
C VAL A 38 9.41 -9.11 12.50
N ALA A 39 8.63 -9.95 13.17
CA ALA A 39 7.68 -10.84 12.48
C ALA A 39 6.79 -10.08 11.48
N THR A 40 6.45 -10.71 10.36
CA THR A 40 5.74 -10.07 9.23
C THR A 40 4.41 -9.44 9.64
N ILE A 41 3.76 -9.99 10.67
CA ILE A 41 2.51 -9.46 11.24
C ILE A 41 2.71 -8.24 12.15
N GLU A 42 3.95 -7.93 12.54
CA GLU A 42 4.28 -6.80 13.40
C GLU A 42 4.50 -5.53 12.54
N SER A 43 3.42 -4.92 12.07
CA SER A 43 3.49 -3.70 11.28
C SER A 43 2.40 -2.71 11.67
N ASN A 44 2.62 -1.42 11.40
CA ASN A 44 1.60 -0.40 11.59
C ASN A 44 0.32 -0.71 10.80
N SER A 45 0.45 -1.31 9.62
CA SER A 45 -0.69 -1.72 8.81
C SER A 45 -1.51 -2.83 9.48
N PHE A 46 -0.86 -3.76 10.18
CA PHE A 46 -1.54 -4.83 10.90
C PHE A 46 -2.31 -4.30 12.11
N TYR A 47 -1.73 -3.33 12.83
CA TYR A 47 -2.36 -2.70 14.00
C TYR A 47 -3.26 -1.52 13.66
N ALA A 48 -3.38 -1.15 12.39
CA ALA A 48 -4.27 -0.07 11.99
C ALA A 48 -5.72 -0.39 12.36
N GLN A 49 -6.37 0.56 13.01
CA GLN A 49 -7.78 0.51 13.36
C GLN A 49 -8.53 1.55 12.54
N GLY A 50 -9.67 1.18 12.01
CA GLY A 50 -10.47 2.04 11.16
C GLY A 50 -10.54 1.50 9.73
N GLY A 51 -10.89 2.36 8.81
CA GLY A 51 -11.06 2.02 7.41
C GLY A 51 -9.97 2.60 6.52
N ILE A 52 -10.21 2.48 5.24
CA ILE A 52 -9.45 3.17 4.20
C ILE A 52 -10.38 4.24 3.63
N ALA A 53 -9.95 5.51 3.67
CA ALA A 53 -10.68 6.59 3.02
C ALA A 53 -10.51 6.48 1.51
N CYS A 54 -11.60 6.33 0.78
CA CYS A 54 -11.61 6.24 -0.67
C CYS A 54 -12.97 6.70 -1.20
N VAL A 55 -12.95 7.46 -2.27
CA VAL A 55 -14.15 7.86 -2.99
C VAL A 55 -14.71 6.65 -3.74
N MET A 56 -15.80 6.08 -3.27
CA MET A 56 -16.46 4.92 -3.86
C MET A 56 -17.90 5.22 -4.31
N ASP A 57 -18.54 6.20 -3.69
CA ASP A 57 -19.89 6.61 -4.02
C ASP A 57 -19.90 7.47 -5.30
N PRO A 58 -20.86 7.28 -6.23
CA PRO A 58 -21.00 8.13 -7.42
C PRO A 58 -21.30 9.60 -7.11
N ASP A 59 -21.88 9.87 -5.95
CA ASP A 59 -22.22 11.24 -5.51
C ASP A 59 -21.07 11.93 -4.76
N ASP A 60 -19.95 11.22 -4.53
CA ASP A 60 -18.73 11.76 -3.92
C ASP A 60 -17.70 12.16 -4.99
N SER A 61 -16.75 13.02 -4.64
CA SER A 61 -15.80 13.64 -5.56
C SER A 61 -14.35 13.42 -5.12
N PRO A 62 -13.48 12.91 -6.01
CA PRO A 62 -12.05 12.89 -5.76
C PRO A 62 -11.47 14.27 -5.45
N ASP A 63 -12.00 15.32 -6.08
CA ASP A 63 -11.53 16.70 -5.87
C ASP A 63 -11.82 17.18 -4.44
N ASP A 64 -12.98 16.84 -3.89
CA ASP A 64 -13.32 17.17 -2.51
C ASP A 64 -12.43 16.39 -1.53
N HIS A 65 -12.18 15.10 -1.78
CA HIS A 65 -11.26 14.30 -0.97
C HIS A 65 -9.82 14.85 -1.03
N ILE A 66 -9.34 15.29 -2.18
CA ILE A 66 -8.03 15.93 -2.35
C ILE A 66 -7.96 17.20 -1.51
N LYS A 67 -8.97 18.06 -1.64
CA LYS A 67 -9.07 19.33 -0.91
C LYS A 67 -9.05 19.12 0.61
N ASP A 68 -9.85 18.17 1.10
CA ASP A 68 -9.92 17.84 2.52
C ASP A 68 -8.59 17.28 3.04
N THR A 69 -7.93 16.44 2.24
CA THR A 69 -6.61 15.89 2.56
C THR A 69 -5.55 17.00 2.65
N LEU A 70 -5.55 17.94 1.71
CA LEU A 70 -4.62 19.08 1.73
C LEU A 70 -4.88 20.01 2.92
N ASN A 71 -6.16 20.29 3.21
CA ASN A 71 -6.54 21.11 4.37
C ASN A 71 -6.10 20.45 5.68
N SER A 72 -6.35 19.16 5.85
CA SER A 72 -5.95 18.39 7.03
C SER A 72 -4.44 18.27 7.17
N GLY A 73 -3.74 18.26 6.05
CA GLY A 73 -2.28 18.15 5.99
C GLY A 73 -1.53 19.41 6.44
N CYS A 74 -2.23 20.53 6.67
CA CYS A 74 -1.65 21.79 7.20
C CYS A 74 -0.39 22.24 6.45
N GLY A 75 -0.33 22.07 5.14
CA GLY A 75 0.81 22.42 4.30
C GLY A 75 1.95 21.39 4.24
N LEU A 76 1.84 20.26 4.91
CA LEU A 76 2.81 19.16 4.83
C LEU A 76 2.55 18.24 3.62
N SER A 77 1.30 18.15 3.17
CA SER A 77 0.92 17.35 2.02
C SER A 77 1.29 18.05 0.71
N LYS A 78 1.90 17.32 -0.22
CA LYS A 78 2.18 17.82 -1.57
C LYS A 78 0.98 17.56 -2.45
N GLU A 79 0.43 18.60 -3.06
CA GLU A 79 -0.78 18.53 -3.86
C GLU A 79 -0.69 17.50 -5.00
N GLU A 80 0.40 17.53 -5.77
CA GLU A 80 0.65 16.61 -6.88
C GLU A 80 0.60 15.13 -6.43
N ILE A 81 1.24 14.81 -5.31
CA ILE A 81 1.25 13.45 -4.75
C ILE A 81 -0.12 13.05 -4.21
N THR A 82 -0.82 14.00 -3.58
CA THR A 82 -2.17 13.76 -3.04
C THR A 82 -3.15 13.46 -4.17
N GLN A 83 -3.09 14.21 -5.26
CA GLN A 83 -3.90 13.97 -6.46
C GLN A 83 -3.63 12.60 -7.07
N GLU A 84 -2.35 12.24 -7.24
CA GLU A 84 -1.94 10.94 -7.79
C GLU A 84 -2.47 9.77 -6.94
N ILE A 85 -2.32 9.82 -5.62
CA ILE A 85 -2.76 8.75 -4.73
C ILE A 85 -4.29 8.61 -4.72
N ILE A 86 -5.02 9.71 -4.57
CA ILE A 86 -6.48 9.69 -4.45
C ILE A 86 -7.14 9.27 -5.76
N SER A 87 -6.62 9.74 -6.90
CA SER A 87 -7.17 9.39 -8.21
C SER A 87 -7.14 7.88 -8.51
N HIS A 88 -6.17 7.17 -7.94
CA HIS A 88 -6.04 5.71 -8.09
C HIS A 88 -6.73 4.90 -6.99
N GLY A 89 -7.39 5.55 -6.03
CA GLY A 89 -7.95 4.91 -4.85
C GLY A 89 -8.89 3.76 -5.15
N GLN A 90 -9.90 3.98 -6.00
CA GLN A 90 -10.90 2.94 -6.36
C GLN A 90 -10.27 1.68 -6.94
N ASP A 91 -9.30 1.84 -7.84
CA ASP A 91 -8.65 0.69 -8.48
C ASP A 91 -7.82 -0.10 -7.47
N ARG A 92 -7.19 0.58 -6.50
CA ARG A 92 -6.43 -0.07 -5.44
C ARG A 92 -7.33 -0.81 -4.46
N ILE A 93 -8.48 -0.25 -4.09
CA ILE A 93 -9.48 -0.95 -3.26
C ILE A 93 -9.98 -2.21 -3.98
N LYS A 94 -10.37 -2.12 -5.25
CA LYS A 94 -10.79 -3.28 -6.04
C LYS A 94 -9.68 -4.35 -6.17
N ALA A 95 -8.42 -3.94 -6.24
CA ALA A 95 -7.30 -4.87 -6.25
C ALA A 95 -7.15 -5.61 -4.90
N LEU A 96 -7.34 -4.93 -3.78
CA LEU A 96 -7.34 -5.55 -2.45
C LEU A 96 -8.51 -6.53 -2.27
N GLU A 97 -9.69 -6.20 -2.76
CA GLU A 97 -10.85 -7.11 -2.76
C GLU A 97 -10.56 -8.40 -3.54
N LYS A 98 -9.90 -8.30 -4.70
CA LYS A 98 -9.47 -9.48 -5.47
C LYS A 98 -8.47 -10.36 -4.72
N LEU A 99 -7.69 -9.79 -3.80
CA LEU A 99 -6.80 -10.53 -2.89
C LEU A 99 -7.54 -11.15 -1.70
N GLY A 100 -8.84 -10.91 -1.58
CA GLY A 100 -9.70 -11.52 -0.56
C GLY A 100 -10.03 -10.59 0.62
N LEU A 101 -9.64 -9.32 0.58
CA LEU A 101 -10.06 -8.35 1.59
C LEU A 101 -11.56 -8.11 1.47
N LYS A 102 -12.23 -8.03 2.61
CA LYS A 102 -13.68 -7.72 2.69
C LYS A 102 -13.84 -6.44 3.50
N PHE A 103 -14.53 -5.49 2.93
CA PHE A 103 -14.90 -4.22 3.55
C PHE A 103 -16.33 -4.28 4.10
#